data_01099b62f1df3e743eb44654eb03d539
#
_entry.id   01099b62f1df3e743eb44654eb03d539
#
_cell.length_a   1.000
_cell.length_b   1.000
_cell.length_c   1.000
_cell.angle_alpha   90.00
_cell.angle_beta   90.00
_cell.angle_gamma   90.00
#
_symmetry.space_group_name_H-M   'P 1'
#
loop_
_entity.id
_entity.type
_entity.pdbx_description
1 polymer ?
#
loop_
_entity_poly.entity_id
_entity_poly.type
_entity_poly.pdbx_seq_one_letter_code
_entity_poly.pdbx_strand_id
1 'polypeptide(L)'
;MNTVLHEFLTEVPTAAAIWSALLVLALTVLTVLVARPERDRPVGEATPAEPSPAVELADLRRYAEEVAVAAARAARTAQRRRAAWEAAHEEVDRAWTAYDEAETAARRFAGAAALPAPRTPRTPAEYAGRERWLHQAAVAAHWRGELPVERLRDVFAHRDGWDPRRHPVEQEVLLARAVRDGRRDAYTSAAERERTAWRDAELAAEAARSLAAEAYAAAQRLRPGRVPAPRAVAVAARTAPAARWRPARVG
;
A
#
# COMPACT_ATOMS: atom_id res chain seq x y z
N MET A 1 -8.59 -26.72 4.64
CA MET A 1 -8.45 -25.85 5.82
C MET A 1 -7.14 -26.04 6.59
N ASN A 2 -6.41 -27.15 6.44
CA ASN A 2 -5.18 -27.41 7.22
C ASN A 2 -3.89 -26.78 6.67
N THR A 3 -3.84 -26.38 5.41
CA THR A 3 -2.65 -25.75 4.79
C THR A 3 -2.44 -24.30 5.22
N VAL A 4 -3.49 -23.52 5.40
CA VAL A 4 -3.40 -22.10 5.83
C VAL A 4 -2.95 -21.99 7.29
N LEU A 5 -3.36 -22.91 8.14
CA LEU A 5 -2.91 -22.99 9.54
C LEU A 5 -1.42 -23.38 9.66
N HIS A 6 -0.92 -24.21 8.73
CA HIS A 6 0.49 -24.62 8.74
C HIS A 6 1.42 -23.48 8.26
N GLU A 7 1.03 -22.69 7.27
CA GLU A 7 1.78 -21.51 6.83
C GLU A 7 1.82 -20.42 7.92
N PHE A 8 0.70 -20.19 8.59
CA PHE A 8 0.63 -19.22 9.69
C PHE A 8 1.51 -19.62 10.89
N LEU A 9 1.61 -20.92 11.20
CA LEU A 9 2.44 -21.42 12.30
C LEU A 9 3.94 -21.42 11.99
N THR A 10 4.36 -21.36 10.74
CA THR A 10 5.78 -21.29 10.34
C THR A 10 6.27 -19.86 10.14
N GLU A 11 5.43 -18.90 9.77
CA GLU A 11 5.82 -17.49 9.59
C GLU A 11 5.80 -16.67 10.89
N VAL A 12 4.89 -16.97 11.81
CA VAL A 12 4.82 -16.28 13.11
C VAL A 12 6.10 -16.39 13.94
N PRO A 13 6.79 -17.56 14.06
CA PRO A 13 8.01 -17.64 14.83
C PRO A 13 9.18 -16.91 14.18
N THR A 14 9.25 -16.82 12.85
CA THR A 14 10.31 -16.05 12.15
C THR A 14 10.12 -14.55 12.31
N ALA A 15 8.89 -14.05 12.19
CA ALA A 15 8.57 -12.65 12.46
C ALA A 15 8.84 -12.30 13.93
N ALA A 16 8.41 -13.13 14.88
CA ALA A 16 8.67 -12.94 16.30
C ALA A 16 10.19 -12.96 16.62
N ALA A 17 10.96 -13.82 15.98
CA ALA A 17 12.42 -13.88 16.14
C ALA A 17 13.11 -12.60 15.61
N ILE A 18 12.68 -12.07 14.47
CA ILE A 18 13.20 -10.82 13.91
C ILE A 18 12.89 -9.63 14.85
N TRP A 19 11.64 -9.53 15.32
CA TRP A 19 11.25 -8.48 16.27
C TRP A 19 11.98 -8.58 17.60
N SER A 20 12.19 -9.79 18.11
CA SER A 20 12.96 -10.02 19.33
C SER A 20 14.43 -9.63 19.14
N ALA A 21 15.05 -9.97 18.02
CA ALA A 21 16.42 -9.58 17.70
C ALA A 21 16.58 -8.06 17.57
N LEU A 22 15.63 -7.37 16.94
CA LEU A 22 15.60 -5.91 16.84
C LEU A 22 15.41 -5.24 18.21
N LEU A 23 14.58 -5.81 19.06
CA LEU A 23 14.34 -5.31 20.42
C LEU A 23 15.58 -5.49 21.31
N VAL A 24 16.26 -6.64 21.22
CA VAL A 24 17.53 -6.90 21.91
C VAL A 24 18.62 -5.94 21.39
N LEU A 25 18.70 -5.72 20.07
CA LEU A 25 19.66 -4.76 19.50
C LEU A 25 19.37 -3.33 19.98
N ALA A 26 18.12 -2.91 19.98
CA ALA A 26 17.72 -1.58 20.49
C ALA A 26 18.04 -1.42 21.98
N LEU A 27 17.78 -2.45 22.80
CA LEU A 27 18.11 -2.46 24.23
C LEU A 27 19.64 -2.47 24.47
N THR A 28 20.42 -3.21 23.68
CA THR A 28 21.89 -3.19 23.79
C THR A 28 22.47 -1.83 23.37
N VAL A 29 21.96 -1.23 22.30
CA VAL A 29 22.37 0.13 21.91
C VAL A 29 21.98 1.15 22.99
N LEU A 30 20.79 1.05 23.57
CA LEU A 30 20.34 1.91 24.66
C LEU A 30 21.18 1.72 25.93
N THR A 31 21.48 0.47 26.31
CA THR A 31 22.35 0.18 27.47
C THR A 31 23.78 0.66 27.25
N VAL A 32 24.33 0.51 26.03
CA VAL A 32 25.66 1.07 25.70
C VAL A 32 25.64 2.60 25.71
N LEU A 33 24.55 3.21 25.27
CA LEU A 33 24.41 4.67 25.30
C LEU A 33 24.25 5.21 26.73
N VAL A 34 23.48 4.52 27.59
CA VAL A 34 23.25 4.88 28.99
C VAL A 34 24.44 4.46 29.87
N ALA A 35 25.07 3.31 29.58
CA ALA A 35 26.23 2.79 30.27
C ALA A 35 27.56 3.34 29.73
N ARG A 36 27.57 4.41 28.90
CA ARG A 36 28.84 5.13 28.69
C ARG A 36 29.33 5.57 30.05
N PRO A 37 30.40 4.97 30.61
CA PRO A 37 30.98 5.49 31.84
C PRO A 37 31.36 6.93 31.53
N GLU A 38 30.76 7.88 32.26
CA GLU A 38 31.41 9.17 32.40
C GLU A 38 32.84 8.82 32.79
N ARG A 39 33.79 9.04 31.87
CA ARG A 39 35.18 8.90 32.19
C ARG A 39 35.36 9.79 33.42
N ASP A 40 35.65 9.17 34.57
CA ASP A 40 36.00 9.87 35.77
C ASP A 40 37.05 10.92 35.43
N ARG A 41 36.56 12.14 35.17
CA ARG A 41 37.44 13.28 35.27
C ARG A 41 37.75 13.42 36.74
N PRO A 42 39.00 13.55 37.12
CA PRO A 42 39.37 13.82 38.50
C PRO A 42 38.56 15.05 38.93
N VAL A 43 37.90 14.91 40.10
CA VAL A 43 37.14 15.96 40.75
C VAL A 43 38.16 17.02 41.22
N GLY A 44 38.52 17.90 40.25
CA GLY A 44 38.98 19.23 40.53
C GLY A 44 37.78 20.12 40.31
N GLU A 45 37.40 20.90 41.28
CA GLU A 45 36.33 21.92 41.18
C GLU A 45 36.62 22.91 40.03
N ALA A 46 36.39 22.45 38.83
CA ALA A 46 36.25 23.31 37.67
C ALA A 46 34.75 23.54 37.50
N THR A 47 34.27 24.68 37.91
CA THR A 47 33.00 25.27 37.42
C THR A 47 32.87 24.89 35.94
N PRO A 48 31.77 24.27 35.48
CA PRO A 48 31.61 23.94 34.07
C PRO A 48 31.86 25.24 33.27
N ALA A 49 32.99 25.32 32.58
CA ALA A 49 33.27 26.47 31.76
C ALA A 49 32.14 26.57 30.75
N GLU A 50 31.39 27.66 30.81
CA GLU A 50 30.34 27.94 29.81
C GLU A 50 30.98 27.74 28.43
N PRO A 51 30.31 26.96 27.53
CA PRO A 51 30.88 26.70 26.21
C PRO A 51 31.16 28.05 25.54
N SER A 52 32.35 28.21 25.00
CA SER A 52 32.74 29.47 24.37
C SER A 52 31.72 29.77 23.24
N PRO A 53 31.36 31.04 23.04
CA PRO A 53 30.39 31.44 21.99
C PRO A 53 30.78 30.93 20.60
N ALA A 54 32.05 30.69 20.36
CA ALA A 54 32.56 30.12 19.10
C ALA A 54 32.21 28.61 18.96
N VAL A 55 32.20 27.84 20.04
CA VAL A 55 31.82 26.42 20.04
C VAL A 55 30.31 26.29 19.83
N GLU A 56 29.52 27.10 20.53
CA GLU A 56 28.06 27.13 20.33
C GLU A 56 27.67 27.49 18.90
N LEU A 57 28.33 28.45 18.31
CA LEU A 57 28.10 28.84 16.91
C LEU A 57 28.49 27.72 15.93
N ALA A 58 29.58 26.98 16.19
CA ALA A 58 29.99 25.84 15.38
C ALA A 58 28.97 24.70 15.48
N ASP A 59 28.43 24.42 16.65
CA ASP A 59 27.41 23.42 16.86
C ASP A 59 26.09 23.77 16.20
N LEU A 60 25.67 25.04 16.27
CA LEU A 60 24.50 25.53 15.56
C LEU A 60 24.63 25.42 14.03
N ARG A 61 25.83 25.68 13.50
CA ARG A 61 26.07 25.52 12.05
C ARG A 61 25.98 24.06 11.64
N ARG A 62 26.65 23.16 12.36
CA ARG A 62 26.58 21.71 12.11
C ARG A 62 25.15 21.22 12.14
N TYR A 63 24.39 21.56 13.18
CA TYR A 63 22.97 21.22 13.29
C TYR A 63 22.15 21.74 12.11
N ALA A 64 22.34 22.98 11.70
CA ALA A 64 21.60 23.55 10.57
C ALA A 64 21.92 22.83 9.24
N GLU A 65 23.18 22.43 9.04
CA GLU A 65 23.59 21.66 7.87
C GLU A 65 22.98 20.25 7.88
N GLU A 66 23.00 19.56 9.02
CA GLU A 66 22.40 18.22 9.19
C GLU A 66 20.90 18.23 8.91
N VAL A 67 20.17 19.20 9.48
CA VAL A 67 18.72 19.33 9.28
C VAL A 67 18.39 19.72 7.84
N ALA A 68 19.21 20.57 7.20
CA ALA A 68 19.04 20.92 5.79
C ALA A 68 19.18 19.69 4.88
N VAL A 69 20.17 18.81 5.15
CA VAL A 69 20.35 17.55 4.42
C VAL A 69 19.17 16.62 4.67
N ALA A 70 18.69 16.51 5.92
CA ALA A 70 17.54 15.71 6.26
C ALA A 70 16.27 16.20 5.55
N ALA A 71 16.01 17.51 5.54
CA ALA A 71 14.89 18.13 4.84
C ALA A 71 14.93 17.86 3.32
N ALA A 72 16.11 17.98 2.70
CA ALA A 72 16.28 17.69 1.29
C ALA A 72 16.04 16.21 0.94
N ARG A 73 16.42 15.28 1.82
CA ARG A 73 16.13 13.84 1.67
C ARG A 73 14.64 13.55 1.83
N ALA A 74 14.00 14.16 2.82
CA ALA A 74 12.56 14.01 3.06
C ALA A 74 11.74 14.56 1.89
N ALA A 75 12.10 15.71 1.33
CA ALA A 75 11.45 16.28 0.15
C ALA A 75 11.52 15.33 -1.07
N ARG A 76 12.69 14.75 -1.33
CA ARG A 76 12.84 13.75 -2.40
C ARG A 76 12.03 12.47 -2.14
N THR A 77 11.91 12.07 -0.88
CA THR A 77 11.09 10.91 -0.51
C THR A 77 9.60 11.21 -0.72
N ALA A 78 9.12 12.39 -0.30
CA ALA A 78 7.76 12.84 -0.53
C ALA A 78 7.40 12.87 -2.02
N GLN A 79 8.30 13.38 -2.87
CA GLN A 79 8.11 13.38 -4.32
C GLN A 79 7.99 11.95 -4.89
N ARG A 80 8.86 11.02 -4.47
CA ARG A 80 8.77 9.61 -4.92
C ARG A 80 7.49 8.94 -4.46
N ARG A 81 7.05 9.15 -3.22
CA ARG A 81 5.81 8.59 -2.69
C ARG A 81 4.59 9.16 -3.39
N ARG A 82 4.63 10.45 -3.73
CA ARG A 82 3.57 11.08 -4.52
C ARG A 82 3.47 10.48 -5.93
N ALA A 83 4.59 10.33 -6.63
CA ALA A 83 4.60 9.70 -7.95
C ALA A 83 4.11 8.23 -7.90
N ALA A 84 4.45 7.49 -6.83
CA ALA A 84 3.94 6.14 -6.62
C ALA A 84 2.43 6.11 -6.41
N TRP A 85 1.88 7.06 -5.66
CA TRP A 85 0.42 7.18 -5.51
C TRP A 85 -0.27 7.55 -6.83
N GLU A 86 0.26 8.50 -7.59
CA GLU A 86 -0.27 8.88 -8.91
C GLU A 86 -0.31 7.68 -9.86
N ALA A 87 0.76 6.86 -9.89
CA ALA A 87 0.79 5.63 -10.67
C ALA A 87 -0.24 4.57 -10.20
N ALA A 88 -0.44 4.44 -8.89
CA ALA A 88 -1.44 3.54 -8.33
C ALA A 88 -2.86 4.03 -8.64
N HIS A 89 -3.10 5.33 -8.65
CA HIS A 89 -4.37 5.95 -9.04
C HIS A 89 -4.73 5.65 -10.50
N GLU A 90 -3.77 5.82 -11.42
CA GLU A 90 -3.96 5.44 -12.83
C GLU A 90 -4.23 3.93 -13.00
N GLU A 91 -3.67 3.08 -12.14
CA GLU A 91 -3.96 1.64 -12.15
C GLU A 91 -5.41 1.36 -11.73
N VAL A 92 -5.94 2.09 -10.75
CA VAL A 92 -7.37 2.00 -10.35
C VAL A 92 -8.27 2.34 -11.52
N ASP A 93 -7.99 3.43 -12.24
CA ASP A 93 -8.81 3.86 -13.39
C ASP A 93 -8.80 2.81 -14.52
N ARG A 94 -7.62 2.24 -14.82
CA ARG A 94 -7.52 1.14 -15.80
C ARG A 94 -8.27 -0.11 -15.36
N ALA A 95 -8.16 -0.47 -14.09
CA ALA A 95 -8.83 -1.64 -13.53
C ALA A 95 -10.36 -1.45 -13.49
N TRP A 96 -10.82 -0.24 -13.19
CA TRP A 96 -12.24 0.13 -13.24
C TRP A 96 -12.80 0.01 -14.66
N THR A 97 -12.11 0.58 -15.65
CA THR A 97 -12.52 0.49 -17.06
C THR A 97 -12.65 -0.96 -17.52
N ALA A 98 -11.65 -1.80 -17.19
CA ALA A 98 -11.67 -3.22 -17.53
C ALA A 98 -12.81 -3.99 -16.81
N TYR A 99 -13.13 -3.61 -15.57
CA TYR A 99 -14.28 -4.18 -14.85
C TYR A 99 -15.61 -3.75 -15.49
N ASP A 100 -15.79 -2.48 -15.82
CA ASP A 100 -17.02 -1.95 -16.43
C ASP A 100 -17.30 -2.60 -17.81
N GLU A 101 -16.28 -2.78 -18.62
CA GLU A 101 -16.35 -3.52 -19.88
C GLU A 101 -16.79 -4.98 -19.68
N ALA A 102 -16.20 -5.67 -18.70
CA ALA A 102 -16.53 -7.06 -18.36
C ALA A 102 -17.95 -7.18 -17.78
N GLU A 103 -18.37 -6.24 -16.95
CA GLU A 103 -19.74 -6.16 -16.42
C GLU A 103 -20.75 -5.94 -17.54
N THR A 104 -20.45 -5.04 -18.47
CA THR A 104 -21.30 -4.80 -19.65
C THR A 104 -21.40 -6.04 -20.53
N ALA A 105 -20.29 -6.77 -20.74
CA ALA A 105 -20.29 -8.03 -21.48
C ALA A 105 -21.14 -9.10 -20.77
N ALA A 106 -21.01 -9.22 -19.44
CA ALA A 106 -21.80 -10.19 -18.66
C ALA A 106 -23.30 -9.87 -18.65
N ARG A 107 -23.68 -8.58 -18.65
CA ARG A 107 -25.10 -8.15 -18.72
C ARG A 107 -25.79 -8.53 -20.02
N ARG A 108 -25.09 -8.67 -21.13
CA ARG A 108 -25.67 -9.15 -22.41
C ARG A 108 -26.34 -10.50 -22.28
N PHE A 109 -25.90 -11.29 -21.30
CA PHE A 109 -26.43 -12.62 -21.02
C PHE A 109 -27.49 -12.64 -19.89
N ALA A 110 -27.91 -11.50 -19.37
CA ALA A 110 -28.86 -11.44 -18.24
C ALA A 110 -30.15 -12.21 -18.48
N GLY A 111 -30.62 -12.27 -19.74
CA GLY A 111 -31.81 -13.03 -20.15
C GLY A 111 -31.52 -14.48 -20.62
N ALA A 112 -30.26 -14.87 -20.81
CA ALA A 112 -29.91 -16.17 -21.41
C ALA A 112 -30.30 -17.38 -20.53
N ALA A 113 -30.40 -17.19 -19.23
CA ALA A 113 -30.84 -18.26 -18.29
C ALA A 113 -32.31 -18.64 -18.44
N ALA A 114 -33.14 -17.81 -19.12
CA ALA A 114 -34.53 -18.08 -19.36
C ALA A 114 -34.78 -18.93 -20.63
N LEU A 115 -33.75 -19.16 -21.45
CA LEU A 115 -33.89 -19.96 -22.66
C LEU A 115 -33.72 -21.44 -22.33
N PRO A 116 -34.68 -22.31 -22.71
CA PRO A 116 -34.52 -23.75 -22.56
C PRO A 116 -33.45 -24.22 -23.54
N ALA A 117 -32.25 -24.49 -23.03
CA ALA A 117 -31.17 -25.04 -23.83
C ALA A 117 -30.98 -26.54 -23.52
N PRO A 118 -30.75 -27.40 -24.54
CA PRO A 118 -30.48 -28.81 -24.32
C PRO A 118 -29.15 -28.93 -23.56
N ARG A 119 -29.19 -29.47 -22.35
CA ARG A 119 -28.02 -29.58 -21.47
C ARG A 119 -27.04 -30.66 -21.91
N THR A 120 -27.53 -31.74 -22.47
CA THR A 120 -26.71 -32.90 -22.83
C THR A 120 -26.35 -32.89 -24.31
N PRO A 121 -25.06 -33.10 -24.66
CA PRO A 121 -24.67 -33.34 -26.05
C PRO A 121 -25.28 -34.65 -26.56
N ARG A 122 -25.66 -34.66 -27.83
CA ARG A 122 -26.32 -35.82 -28.46
C ARG A 122 -25.30 -36.90 -28.90
N THR A 123 -24.08 -36.48 -29.13
CA THR A 123 -23.01 -37.39 -29.62
C THR A 123 -21.70 -37.14 -28.85
N PRO A 124 -20.79 -38.15 -28.80
CA PRO A 124 -19.46 -37.97 -28.25
C PRO A 124 -18.64 -36.86 -28.96
N ALA A 125 -18.84 -36.72 -30.28
CA ALA A 125 -18.17 -35.68 -31.05
C ALA A 125 -18.63 -34.25 -30.66
N GLU A 126 -19.90 -34.09 -30.38
CA GLU A 126 -20.45 -32.81 -29.88
C GLU A 126 -19.91 -32.48 -28.49
N TYR A 127 -19.83 -33.47 -27.58
CA TYR A 127 -19.22 -33.30 -26.26
C TYR A 127 -17.77 -32.85 -26.39
N ALA A 128 -16.95 -33.56 -27.17
CA ALA A 128 -15.55 -33.20 -27.39
C ALA A 128 -15.39 -31.81 -28.04
N GLY A 129 -16.33 -31.43 -28.90
CA GLY A 129 -16.33 -30.09 -29.50
C GLY A 129 -16.61 -28.99 -28.46
N ARG A 130 -17.59 -29.19 -27.58
CA ARG A 130 -17.93 -28.25 -26.50
C ARG A 130 -16.81 -28.13 -25.46
N GLU A 131 -16.18 -29.24 -25.09
CA GLU A 131 -15.04 -29.27 -24.19
C GLU A 131 -13.83 -28.49 -24.75
N ARG A 132 -13.46 -28.74 -26.00
CA ARG A 132 -12.39 -28.00 -26.67
C ARG A 132 -12.67 -26.50 -26.73
N TRP A 133 -13.89 -26.11 -27.05
CA TRP A 133 -14.29 -24.71 -27.07
C TRP A 133 -14.11 -24.08 -25.67
N LEU A 134 -14.63 -24.72 -24.62
CA LEU A 134 -14.53 -24.25 -23.25
C LEU A 134 -13.06 -24.04 -22.83
N HIS A 135 -12.23 -25.05 -23.09
CA HIS A 135 -10.80 -24.97 -22.74
C HIS A 135 -10.09 -23.86 -23.50
N GLN A 136 -10.32 -23.76 -24.81
CA GLN A 136 -9.72 -22.69 -25.63
C GLN A 136 -10.17 -21.30 -25.19
N ALA A 137 -11.45 -21.10 -24.92
CA ALA A 137 -11.99 -19.84 -24.49
C ALA A 137 -11.44 -19.44 -23.10
N ALA A 138 -11.35 -20.37 -22.16
CA ALA A 138 -10.77 -20.14 -20.84
C ALA A 138 -9.27 -19.83 -20.90
N VAL A 139 -8.50 -20.56 -21.71
CA VAL A 139 -7.07 -20.30 -21.95
C VAL A 139 -6.88 -18.91 -22.57
N ALA A 140 -7.67 -18.54 -23.56
CA ALA A 140 -7.60 -17.23 -24.17
C ALA A 140 -7.91 -16.11 -23.16
N ALA A 141 -8.92 -16.29 -22.29
CA ALA A 141 -9.24 -15.34 -21.21
C ALA A 141 -8.09 -15.25 -20.20
N HIS A 142 -7.47 -16.36 -19.86
CA HIS A 142 -6.30 -16.36 -18.97
C HIS A 142 -5.10 -15.58 -19.56
N TRP A 143 -4.78 -15.79 -20.83
CA TRP A 143 -3.69 -15.05 -21.49
C TRP A 143 -3.96 -13.56 -21.63
N ARG A 144 -5.22 -13.13 -21.65
CA ARG A 144 -5.59 -11.70 -21.55
C ARG A 144 -5.59 -11.16 -20.11
N GLY A 145 -5.22 -12.00 -19.11
CA GLY A 145 -5.25 -11.62 -17.69
C GLY A 145 -6.67 -11.41 -17.14
N GLU A 146 -7.67 -12.02 -17.75
CA GLU A 146 -9.09 -11.91 -17.38
C GLU A 146 -9.53 -13.02 -16.44
N LEU A 147 -8.88 -14.17 -16.51
CA LEU A 147 -9.18 -15.36 -15.72
C LEU A 147 -7.94 -15.77 -14.92
N PRO A 148 -7.99 -15.81 -13.59
CA PRO A 148 -6.87 -16.27 -12.77
C PRO A 148 -6.61 -17.76 -12.97
N VAL A 149 -5.37 -18.20 -12.69
CA VAL A 149 -4.92 -19.58 -12.93
C VAL A 149 -5.71 -20.61 -12.13
N GLU A 150 -6.19 -20.25 -10.95
CA GLU A 150 -7.05 -21.09 -10.09
C GLU A 150 -8.36 -21.41 -10.81
N ARG A 151 -9.00 -20.40 -11.40
CA ARG A 151 -10.23 -20.57 -12.17
C ARG A 151 -9.99 -21.36 -13.47
N LEU A 152 -8.84 -21.15 -14.11
CA LEU A 152 -8.45 -21.96 -15.28
C LEU A 152 -8.32 -23.44 -14.91
N ARG A 153 -7.72 -23.76 -13.76
CA ARG A 153 -7.66 -25.14 -13.23
C ARG A 153 -9.03 -25.75 -12.99
N ASP A 154 -9.99 -24.96 -12.48
CA ASP A 154 -11.37 -25.42 -12.25
C ASP A 154 -12.08 -25.73 -13.58
N VAL A 155 -11.83 -24.95 -14.63
CA VAL A 155 -12.33 -25.24 -15.98
C VAL A 155 -11.81 -26.58 -16.48
N PHE A 156 -10.50 -26.84 -16.42
CA PHE A 156 -9.91 -28.11 -16.86
C PHE A 156 -10.36 -29.31 -16.01
N ALA A 157 -10.63 -29.08 -14.73
CA ALA A 157 -11.11 -30.12 -13.81
C ALA A 157 -12.63 -30.28 -13.83
N HIS A 158 -13.35 -29.50 -14.63
CA HIS A 158 -14.83 -29.47 -14.69
C HIS A 158 -15.47 -29.24 -13.32
N ARG A 159 -14.89 -28.35 -12.49
CA ARG A 159 -15.38 -27.98 -11.15
C ARG A 159 -16.09 -26.63 -11.18
N ASP A 160 -16.72 -26.27 -10.05
CA ASP A 160 -17.38 -24.97 -9.86
C ASP A 160 -18.40 -24.59 -10.95
N GLY A 161 -19.11 -25.62 -11.45
CA GLY A 161 -20.15 -25.43 -12.45
C GLY A 161 -19.67 -25.47 -13.91
N TRP A 162 -18.36 -25.63 -14.13
CA TRP A 162 -17.82 -25.89 -15.45
C TRP A 162 -18.15 -27.31 -15.91
N ASP A 163 -18.99 -27.43 -16.94
CA ASP A 163 -19.43 -28.73 -17.44
C ASP A 163 -19.56 -28.69 -18.97
N PRO A 164 -18.76 -29.46 -19.72
CA PRO A 164 -18.85 -29.55 -21.20
C PRO A 164 -20.21 -30.06 -21.72
N ARG A 165 -21.01 -30.67 -20.83
CA ARG A 165 -22.40 -31.10 -21.18
C ARG A 165 -23.35 -29.93 -21.31
N ARG A 166 -23.04 -28.76 -20.72
CA ARG A 166 -23.84 -27.55 -20.85
C ARG A 166 -23.84 -27.04 -22.28
N HIS A 167 -24.93 -26.38 -22.65
CA HIS A 167 -24.99 -25.70 -23.94
C HIS A 167 -23.89 -24.65 -24.06
N PRO A 168 -23.27 -24.43 -25.25
CA PRO A 168 -22.20 -23.44 -25.44
C PRO A 168 -22.55 -22.04 -24.90
N VAL A 169 -23.79 -21.56 -25.09
CA VAL A 169 -24.24 -20.28 -24.55
C VAL A 169 -24.20 -20.26 -23.02
N GLU A 170 -24.54 -21.35 -22.32
CA GLU A 170 -24.44 -21.43 -20.86
C GLU A 170 -22.97 -21.38 -20.40
N GLN A 171 -22.08 -22.03 -21.13
CA GLN A 171 -20.62 -21.96 -20.88
C GLN A 171 -20.10 -20.54 -21.09
N GLU A 172 -20.56 -19.85 -22.14
CA GLU A 172 -20.19 -18.46 -22.42
C GLU A 172 -20.67 -17.52 -21.30
N VAL A 173 -21.89 -17.70 -20.78
CA VAL A 173 -22.41 -16.97 -19.63
C VAL A 173 -21.54 -17.17 -18.40
N LEU A 174 -21.15 -18.42 -18.11
CA LEU A 174 -20.27 -18.72 -16.97
C LEU A 174 -18.91 -18.07 -17.12
N LEU A 175 -18.33 -18.13 -18.33
CA LEU A 175 -17.04 -17.51 -18.61
C LEU A 175 -17.11 -15.99 -18.45
N ALA A 176 -18.13 -15.34 -19.02
CA ALA A 176 -18.32 -13.89 -18.91
C ALA A 176 -18.46 -13.46 -17.43
N ARG A 177 -19.19 -14.21 -16.62
CA ARG A 177 -19.31 -13.95 -15.18
C ARG A 177 -17.97 -14.13 -14.45
N ALA A 178 -17.24 -15.20 -14.74
CA ALA A 178 -15.94 -15.46 -14.14
C ALA A 178 -14.92 -14.36 -14.48
N VAL A 179 -14.92 -13.89 -15.74
CA VAL A 179 -14.09 -12.76 -16.18
C VAL A 179 -14.47 -11.48 -15.44
N ARG A 180 -15.77 -11.15 -15.36
CA ARG A 180 -16.25 -10.00 -14.59
C ARG A 180 -15.81 -10.05 -13.14
N ASP A 181 -15.96 -11.19 -12.47
CA ASP A 181 -15.60 -11.35 -11.06
C ASP A 181 -14.09 -11.20 -10.87
N GLY A 182 -13.26 -11.78 -11.75
CA GLY A 182 -11.82 -11.59 -11.74
C GLY A 182 -11.39 -10.13 -11.95
N ARG A 183 -12.07 -9.40 -12.85
CA ARG A 183 -11.83 -7.96 -13.04
C ARG A 183 -12.25 -7.12 -11.84
N ARG A 184 -13.35 -7.48 -11.18
CA ARG A 184 -13.78 -6.83 -9.93
C ARG A 184 -12.77 -7.02 -8.82
N ASP A 185 -12.23 -8.23 -8.65
CA ASP A 185 -11.21 -8.51 -7.65
C ASP A 185 -9.91 -7.74 -7.95
N ALA A 186 -9.51 -7.65 -9.22
CA ALA A 186 -8.37 -6.83 -9.65
C ALA A 186 -8.58 -5.35 -9.33
N TYR A 187 -9.76 -4.80 -9.61
CA TYR A 187 -10.12 -3.42 -9.24
C TYR A 187 -10.08 -3.20 -7.72
N THR A 188 -10.66 -4.10 -6.94
CA THR A 188 -10.64 -4.01 -5.47
C THR A 188 -9.21 -3.98 -4.94
N SER A 189 -8.35 -4.87 -5.46
CA SER A 189 -6.94 -4.94 -5.08
C SER A 189 -6.16 -3.67 -5.49
N ALA A 190 -6.44 -3.11 -6.68
CA ALA A 190 -5.85 -1.85 -7.12
C ALA A 190 -6.26 -0.69 -6.20
N ALA A 191 -7.55 -0.60 -5.82
CA ALA A 191 -8.06 0.42 -4.92
C ALA A 191 -7.45 0.32 -3.50
N GLU A 192 -7.15 -0.88 -3.02
CA GLU A 192 -6.45 -1.08 -1.74
C GLU A 192 -4.99 -0.62 -1.81
N ARG A 193 -4.29 -0.92 -2.91
CA ARG A 193 -2.92 -0.44 -3.14
C ARG A 193 -2.87 1.09 -3.24
N GLU A 194 -3.81 1.70 -3.94
CA GLU A 194 -3.92 3.15 -4.06
C GLU A 194 -4.10 3.82 -2.69
N ARG A 195 -5.04 3.32 -1.84
CA ARG A 195 -5.25 3.84 -0.49
C ARG A 195 -4.00 3.74 0.38
N THR A 196 -3.20 2.69 0.21
CA THR A 196 -1.94 2.52 0.93
C THR A 196 -0.89 3.51 0.44
N ALA A 197 -0.73 3.65 -0.88
CA ALA A 197 0.19 4.59 -1.49
C ALA A 197 -0.17 6.05 -1.16
N TRP A 198 -1.46 6.38 -1.08
CA TRP A 198 -1.93 7.69 -0.64
C TRP A 198 -1.50 8.00 0.80
N ARG A 199 -1.72 7.09 1.75
CA ARG A 199 -1.30 7.27 3.15
C ARG A 199 0.22 7.46 3.26
N ASP A 200 0.99 6.67 2.53
CA ASP A 200 2.44 6.79 2.48
C ASP A 200 2.90 8.15 1.93
N ALA A 201 2.21 8.67 0.90
CA ALA A 201 2.50 9.96 0.31
C ALA A 201 2.19 11.10 1.30
N GLU A 202 1.04 11.05 2.00
CA GLU A 202 0.68 12.05 3.01
C GLU A 202 1.65 12.07 4.19
N LEU A 203 2.03 10.90 4.72
CA LEU A 203 3.01 10.81 5.81
C LEU A 203 4.39 11.37 5.37
N ALA A 204 4.82 11.04 4.16
CA ALA A 204 6.09 11.55 3.64
C ALA A 204 6.04 13.06 3.39
N ALA A 205 4.91 13.59 2.92
CA ALA A 205 4.72 15.02 2.72
C ALA A 205 4.72 15.78 4.05
N GLU A 206 4.09 15.25 5.10
CA GLU A 206 4.10 15.85 6.42
C GLU A 206 5.50 15.86 7.03
N ALA A 207 6.22 14.75 6.96
CA ALA A 207 7.61 14.68 7.41
C ALA A 207 8.52 15.68 6.67
N ALA A 208 8.32 15.84 5.35
CA ALA A 208 9.07 16.83 4.56
C ALA A 208 8.76 18.27 4.99
N ARG A 209 7.48 18.59 5.25
CA ARG A 209 7.06 19.91 5.74
C ARG A 209 7.66 20.21 7.11
N SER A 210 7.62 19.25 8.03
CA SER A 210 8.17 19.40 9.39
C SER A 210 9.67 19.65 9.36
N LEU A 211 10.43 18.83 8.61
CA LEU A 211 11.87 19.01 8.49
C LEU A 211 12.26 20.29 7.75
N ALA A 212 11.48 20.73 6.77
CA ALA A 212 11.70 22.00 6.08
C ALA A 212 11.51 23.19 7.04
N ALA A 213 10.48 23.15 7.89
CA ALA A 213 10.25 24.18 8.91
C ALA A 213 11.37 24.20 9.95
N GLU A 214 11.89 23.04 10.36
CA GLU A 214 13.02 22.93 11.28
C GLU A 214 14.31 23.46 10.66
N ALA A 215 14.61 23.08 9.41
CA ALA A 215 15.75 23.60 8.66
C ALA A 215 15.70 25.13 8.54
N TYR A 216 14.52 25.65 8.23
CA TYR A 216 14.32 27.11 8.19
C TYR A 216 14.58 27.76 9.54
N ALA A 217 14.05 27.21 10.64
CA ALA A 217 14.26 27.71 11.99
C ALA A 217 15.75 27.66 12.40
N ALA A 218 16.45 26.56 12.09
CA ALA A 218 17.87 26.43 12.33
C ALA A 218 18.71 27.47 11.57
N ALA A 219 18.40 27.67 10.29
CA ALA A 219 19.06 28.70 9.47
C ALA A 219 18.80 30.14 10.00
N GLN A 220 17.59 30.40 10.51
CA GLN A 220 17.29 31.72 11.12
C GLN A 220 18.11 32.02 12.36
N ARG A 221 18.44 31.00 13.18
CA ARG A 221 19.29 31.15 14.38
C ARG A 221 20.75 31.56 14.02
N LEU A 222 21.19 31.25 12.83
CA LEU A 222 22.54 31.59 12.36
C LEU A 222 22.65 33.00 11.78
N ARG A 223 21.52 33.73 11.56
CA ARG A 223 21.54 35.08 11.02
C ARG A 223 22.01 36.09 12.07
N PRO A 224 23.08 36.84 11.85
CA PRO A 224 23.55 37.88 12.77
C PRO A 224 22.46 38.97 12.89
N GLY A 225 22.09 39.34 14.12
CA GLY A 225 21.23 40.50 14.39
C GLY A 225 19.77 40.16 14.82
N ARG A 226 19.42 38.90 15.01
CA ARG A 226 18.09 38.54 15.57
C ARG A 226 18.26 38.16 17.03
N VAL A 227 17.92 39.09 17.93
CA VAL A 227 17.69 38.79 19.35
C VAL A 227 16.57 37.71 19.39
N PRO A 228 16.76 36.56 20.04
CA PRO A 228 15.69 35.58 20.17
C PRO A 228 14.55 36.21 20.95
N ALA A 229 13.38 36.37 20.29
CA ALA A 229 12.16 36.68 21.01
C ALA A 229 11.91 35.59 22.06
N PRO A 230 11.52 35.94 23.31
CA PRO A 230 11.27 34.97 24.36
C PRO A 230 10.26 33.93 23.84
N ARG A 231 10.59 32.66 24.04
CA ARG A 231 9.78 31.51 23.65
C ARG A 231 8.40 31.61 24.25
N ALA A 232 7.43 32.21 23.55
CA ALA A 232 6.03 31.98 23.86
C ALA A 232 5.75 30.51 23.63
N VAL A 233 5.55 29.76 24.71
CA VAL A 233 5.04 28.39 24.67
C VAL A 233 3.63 28.51 24.10
N ALA A 234 3.53 28.39 22.78
CA ALA A 234 2.24 28.25 22.11
C ALA A 234 1.73 26.85 22.45
N VAL A 235 0.93 26.77 23.50
CA VAL A 235 0.01 25.66 23.69
C VAL A 235 -0.95 25.70 22.50
N ALA A 236 -0.61 24.94 21.47
CA ALA A 236 -1.49 24.75 20.33
C ALA A 236 -2.72 23.99 20.79
N ALA A 237 -3.79 24.73 21.11
CA ALA A 237 -5.11 24.16 21.22
C ALA A 237 -5.49 23.56 19.86
N ARG A 238 -5.43 22.23 19.78
CA ARG A 238 -5.97 21.47 18.66
C ARG A 238 -7.50 21.57 18.69
N THR A 239 -8.06 22.54 18.01
CA THR A 239 -9.44 22.51 17.59
C THR A 239 -9.44 22.34 16.07
N ALA A 240 -9.41 21.09 15.63
CA ALA A 240 -9.74 20.78 14.26
C ALA A 240 -11.25 20.95 14.08
N PRO A 241 -11.73 21.75 13.12
CA PRO A 241 -13.15 21.75 12.79
C PRO A 241 -13.47 20.43 12.08
N ALA A 242 -14.38 19.65 12.69
CA ALA A 242 -14.94 18.47 12.05
C ALA A 242 -15.66 18.90 10.75
N ALA A 243 -15.06 18.58 9.63
CA ALA A 243 -15.72 18.71 8.33
C ALA A 243 -16.92 17.75 8.31
N ARG A 244 -18.12 18.30 8.45
CA ARG A 244 -19.37 17.56 8.28
C ARG A 244 -19.51 17.17 6.81
N TRP A 245 -19.29 15.92 6.54
CA TRP A 245 -19.60 15.30 5.26
C TRP A 245 -21.11 15.32 5.05
N ARG A 246 -21.59 16.03 4.03
CA ARG A 246 -23.00 15.98 3.58
C ARG A 246 -23.09 14.99 2.41
N PRO A 247 -23.85 13.88 2.53
CA PRO A 247 -24.11 13.03 1.37
C PRO A 247 -24.95 13.79 0.35
N ALA A 248 -24.52 13.75 -0.93
CA ALA A 248 -25.30 14.26 -2.05
C ALA A 248 -26.58 13.42 -2.17
N ARG A 249 -27.73 14.07 -2.20
CA ARG A 249 -28.99 13.44 -2.57
C ARG A 249 -28.96 13.17 -4.06
N VAL A 250 -29.03 11.89 -4.40
CA VAL A 250 -29.37 11.44 -5.76
C VAL A 250 -30.87 11.61 -5.91
N GLY A 251 -31.29 12.46 -6.85
CA GLY A 251 -32.63 12.56 -7.39
C GLY A 251 -32.78 11.65 -8.61
#